data_7b53095971b715aabb3804ca7a6b7dfe
#
_entry.id   7b53095971b715aabb3804ca7a6b7dfe
#
_cell.length_a   1.000
_cell.length_b   1.000
_cell.length_c   1.000
_cell.angle_alpha   90.00
_cell.angle_beta   90.00
_cell.angle_gamma   90.00
#
_symmetry.space_group_name_H-M   'P 1'
#
loop_
_entity.id
_entity.type
_entity.pdbx_description
1 polymer ?
#
loop_
_entity_poly.entity_id
_entity_poly.type
_entity_poly.pdbx_seq_one_letter_code
_entity_poly.pdbx_strand_id
1 'polypeptide(L)'
;MGLDVRNRYKEDIPLSNHPNFSRLGYQVIQELGRNRQAGRITYLAQALKSDQKVVIKEFHLASINSDLSGLKAYEREIAILQQLNHSRIPRYVDYFETTAGFYMVQEYKNAPSLGIKRCFHPEEIKQIAISVLEILVYLQRRISPIIHRDIKPENILVDERLNAYLVDFGLAQSQGAKMALSSFVAGTPGFMPPEEQLGHPLTEASDLYSLGATLICLLTRTRSVDVGKLVDEQHRFNFQKLLPQISPRFRLWLMKMVEHNRKHRYANAALALAALQPIQVLGTGTRIEILAAAVKRKKRAAMLGLATVGTLTAVGTTWMMAQPGGFAQQILEAQECLGSSLVSNCQDKTGH
;
A
#
# COMPACT_ATOMS: atom_id res chain seq x y z
N MET A 1 -60.98 -8.87 35.63
CA MET A 1 -60.54 -8.85 34.26
C MET A 1 -59.39 -7.88 34.16
N GLY A 2 -58.15 -8.34 34.44
CA GLY A 2 -56.94 -7.53 34.33
C GLY A 2 -56.20 -7.95 33.09
N LEU A 3 -56.06 -7.03 32.12
CA LEU A 3 -55.30 -7.22 30.91
C LEU A 3 -53.82 -6.89 31.20
N ASP A 4 -53.03 -7.93 31.14
CA ASP A 4 -51.56 -7.91 31.24
C ASP A 4 -50.95 -7.20 30.00
N VAL A 5 -50.38 -6.01 30.18
CA VAL A 5 -49.76 -5.17 29.15
C VAL A 5 -48.23 -5.23 29.26
N ARG A 6 -47.67 -6.37 29.72
CA ARG A 6 -46.24 -6.60 29.79
C ARG A 6 -45.78 -7.63 28.75
N ASN A 7 -45.79 -7.29 27.48
CA ASN A 7 -44.93 -8.00 26.53
C ASN A 7 -44.92 -7.35 25.16
N ARG A 8 -44.22 -6.20 25.01
CA ARG A 8 -43.91 -5.66 23.69
C ARG A 8 -42.72 -4.73 23.76
N TYR A 9 -41.54 -5.26 23.95
CA TYR A 9 -40.24 -4.78 23.47
C TYR A 9 -39.20 -5.76 23.94
N LYS A 10 -39.12 -6.92 23.28
CA LYS A 10 -37.87 -7.63 23.19
C LYS A 10 -37.01 -6.78 22.24
N GLU A 11 -36.15 -5.96 22.80
CA GLU A 11 -35.00 -5.43 22.09
C GLU A 11 -34.19 -6.63 21.62
N ASP A 12 -34.16 -6.85 20.31
CA ASP A 12 -33.23 -7.80 19.70
C ASP A 12 -31.82 -7.32 20.03
N ILE A 13 -31.22 -7.93 21.01
CA ILE A 13 -29.80 -7.74 21.31
C ILE A 13 -29.04 -8.20 20.06
N PRO A 14 -28.33 -7.30 19.36
CA PRO A 14 -27.64 -7.67 18.14
C PRO A 14 -26.53 -8.68 18.49
N LEU A 15 -26.61 -9.87 17.93
CA LEU A 15 -25.60 -10.94 18.01
C LEU A 15 -24.28 -10.58 17.33
N SER A 16 -24.15 -9.37 16.77
CA SER A 16 -22.93 -8.87 16.12
C SER A 16 -22.51 -7.54 16.75
N ASN A 17 -21.22 -7.39 17.03
CA ASN A 17 -20.60 -6.13 17.49
C ASN A 17 -20.62 -5.01 16.44
N HIS A 18 -21.40 -5.14 15.35
CA HIS A 18 -21.45 -4.22 14.22
C HIS A 18 -22.79 -3.51 14.12
N PRO A 19 -22.81 -2.26 13.58
CA PRO A 19 -24.06 -1.54 13.35
C PRO A 19 -25.01 -2.31 12.43
N ASN A 20 -26.30 -2.24 12.72
CA ASN A 20 -27.33 -2.89 11.90
C ASN A 20 -27.89 -1.91 10.87
N PHE A 21 -27.53 -2.08 9.60
CA PHE A 21 -28.02 -1.28 8.46
C PHE A 21 -29.02 -2.04 7.59
N SER A 22 -29.61 -3.15 8.05
CA SER A 22 -30.52 -3.99 7.25
C SER A 22 -31.75 -3.20 6.76
N ARG A 23 -32.29 -2.29 7.58
CA ARG A 23 -33.41 -1.40 7.17
C ARG A 23 -33.02 -0.42 6.06
N LEU A 24 -31.73 -0.12 5.92
CA LEU A 24 -31.18 0.74 4.89
C LEU A 24 -30.69 -0.06 3.66
N GLY A 25 -30.89 -1.39 3.68
CA GLY A 25 -30.54 -2.27 2.57
C GLY A 25 -29.12 -2.81 2.59
N TYR A 26 -28.41 -2.75 3.72
CA TYR A 26 -27.02 -3.22 3.85
C TYR A 26 -26.84 -4.13 5.06
N GLN A 27 -26.11 -5.22 4.89
CA GLN A 27 -25.69 -6.11 5.96
C GLN A 27 -24.18 -5.99 6.17
N VAL A 28 -23.74 -5.56 7.34
CA VAL A 28 -22.32 -5.50 7.68
C VAL A 28 -21.77 -6.91 7.82
N ILE A 29 -20.64 -7.19 7.16
CA ILE A 29 -19.94 -8.48 7.19
C ILE A 29 -18.81 -8.41 8.23
N GLN A 30 -17.98 -7.34 8.16
CA GLN A 30 -16.85 -7.17 9.07
C GLN A 30 -16.34 -5.71 9.06
N GLU A 31 -15.63 -5.32 10.11
CA GLU A 31 -14.84 -4.09 10.14
C GLU A 31 -13.56 -4.30 9.33
N LEU A 32 -13.27 -3.40 8.39
CA LEU A 32 -12.04 -3.39 7.59
C LEU A 32 -10.94 -2.54 8.22
N GLY A 33 -11.31 -1.51 8.99
CA GLY A 33 -10.35 -0.64 9.65
C GLY A 33 -11.03 0.47 10.44
N ARG A 34 -10.24 1.03 11.38
CA ARG A 34 -10.70 2.10 12.27
C ARG A 34 -9.60 3.16 12.41
N ASN A 35 -9.92 4.40 12.09
CA ASN A 35 -9.09 5.55 12.38
C ASN A 35 -9.68 6.32 13.58
N ARG A 36 -9.13 6.06 14.77
CA ARG A 36 -9.62 6.66 16.02
C ARG A 36 -9.44 8.18 16.06
N GLN A 37 -8.37 8.71 15.46
CA GLN A 37 -8.09 10.15 15.45
C GLN A 37 -9.07 10.92 14.57
N ALA A 38 -9.47 10.34 13.44
CA ALA A 38 -10.42 10.93 12.52
C ALA A 38 -11.88 10.52 12.79
N GLY A 39 -12.16 9.70 13.83
CA GLY A 39 -13.49 9.21 14.12
C GLY A 39 -14.12 8.40 12.98
N ARG A 40 -13.31 7.73 12.15
CA ARG A 40 -13.75 6.97 10.98
C ARG A 40 -13.67 5.48 11.21
N ILE A 41 -14.74 4.77 10.82
CA ILE A 41 -14.75 3.31 10.77
C ILE A 41 -15.13 2.89 9.36
N THR A 42 -14.48 1.85 8.85
CA THR A 42 -14.73 1.31 7.52
C THR A 42 -15.20 -0.13 7.64
N TYR A 43 -16.34 -0.44 7.04
CA TYR A 43 -16.95 -1.77 7.06
C TYR A 43 -17.00 -2.37 5.65
N LEU A 44 -16.80 -3.67 5.56
CA LEU A 44 -17.28 -4.48 4.45
C LEU A 44 -18.73 -4.84 4.70
N ALA A 45 -19.60 -4.58 3.73
CA ALA A 45 -21.01 -4.91 3.80
C ALA A 45 -21.49 -5.53 2.50
N GLN A 46 -22.68 -6.14 2.56
CA GLN A 46 -23.40 -6.68 1.42
C GLN A 46 -24.65 -5.85 1.17
N ALA A 47 -24.84 -5.40 -0.08
CA ALA A 47 -26.07 -4.71 -0.48
C ALA A 47 -27.16 -5.74 -0.70
N LEU A 48 -28.23 -5.72 0.11
CA LEU A 48 -29.27 -6.74 0.14
C LEU A 48 -30.08 -6.84 -1.16
N LYS A 49 -30.15 -5.76 -1.94
CA LYS A 49 -30.90 -5.74 -3.23
C LYS A 49 -30.11 -6.34 -4.40
N SER A 50 -28.79 -6.17 -4.41
CA SER A 50 -27.94 -6.58 -5.56
C SER A 50 -27.00 -7.72 -5.25
N ASP A 51 -26.93 -8.15 -4.00
CA ASP A 51 -25.99 -9.15 -3.48
C ASP A 51 -24.50 -8.77 -3.66
N GLN A 52 -24.23 -7.49 -3.98
CA GLN A 52 -22.88 -6.99 -4.20
C GLN A 52 -22.22 -6.56 -2.90
N LYS A 53 -20.92 -6.84 -2.80
CA LYS A 53 -20.10 -6.31 -1.71
C LYS A 53 -19.86 -4.82 -1.90
N VAL A 54 -19.99 -4.07 -0.81
CA VAL A 54 -19.75 -2.63 -0.75
C VAL A 54 -18.88 -2.29 0.44
N VAL A 55 -18.28 -1.11 0.42
CA VAL A 55 -17.59 -0.53 1.57
C VAL A 55 -18.48 0.57 2.15
N ILE A 56 -18.72 0.54 3.45
CA ILE A 56 -19.41 1.61 4.18
C ILE A 56 -18.38 2.32 5.04
N LYS A 57 -18.21 3.62 4.82
CA LYS A 57 -17.38 4.49 5.65
C LYS A 57 -18.28 5.28 6.60
N GLU A 58 -18.08 5.06 7.90
CA GLU A 58 -18.78 5.75 8.99
C GLU A 58 -17.98 6.96 9.43
N PHE A 59 -18.68 8.07 9.65
CA PHE A 59 -18.16 9.33 10.18
C PHE A 59 -18.97 9.72 11.41
N HIS A 60 -18.37 9.63 12.60
CA HIS A 60 -19.07 9.86 13.87
C HIS A 60 -19.41 11.32 14.11
N LEU A 61 -20.67 11.62 14.47
CA LEU A 61 -21.14 12.95 14.87
C LEU A 61 -20.41 13.48 16.11
N ALA A 62 -20.05 12.62 17.06
CA ALA A 62 -19.33 13.03 18.27
C ALA A 62 -17.97 13.69 17.96
N SER A 63 -17.34 13.33 16.84
CA SER A 63 -16.10 13.96 16.36
C SER A 63 -16.35 15.31 15.67
N ILE A 64 -17.60 15.60 15.28
CA ILE A 64 -17.99 16.80 14.54
C ILE A 64 -18.35 17.97 15.48
N ASN A 65 -18.77 17.67 16.70
CA ASN A 65 -19.19 18.72 17.67
C ASN A 65 -18.03 19.64 18.11
N SER A 66 -16.80 19.27 17.85
CA SER A 66 -15.62 20.10 18.09
C SER A 66 -15.04 20.77 16.84
N ASP A 67 -15.34 20.25 15.63
CA ASP A 67 -14.77 20.78 14.39
C ASP A 67 -15.60 20.38 13.15
N LEU A 68 -16.16 21.37 12.46
CA LEU A 68 -16.87 21.22 11.17
C LEU A 68 -15.97 20.70 10.02
N SER A 69 -14.67 20.53 10.26
CA SER A 69 -13.71 20.07 9.25
C SER A 69 -14.00 18.64 8.79
N GLY A 70 -14.43 17.76 9.68
CA GLY A 70 -14.78 16.37 9.38
C GLY A 70 -15.96 16.24 8.42
N LEU A 71 -17.02 17.02 8.64
CA LEU A 71 -18.20 17.06 7.75
C LEU A 71 -17.83 17.58 6.36
N LYS A 72 -17.07 18.67 6.29
CA LYS A 72 -16.60 19.21 5.01
C LYS A 72 -15.70 18.25 4.24
N ALA A 73 -14.87 17.45 4.94
CA ALA A 73 -14.06 16.41 4.30
C ALA A 73 -14.93 15.29 3.72
N TYR A 74 -15.96 14.86 4.43
CA TYR A 74 -16.94 13.88 3.99
C TYR A 74 -17.70 14.34 2.74
N GLU A 75 -18.31 15.55 2.79
CA GLU A 75 -19.02 16.14 1.65
C GLU A 75 -18.12 16.26 0.42
N ARG A 76 -16.85 16.65 0.63
CA ARG A 76 -15.86 16.75 -0.45
C ARG A 76 -15.54 15.39 -1.06
N GLU A 77 -15.35 14.35 -0.24
CA GLU A 77 -15.09 12.99 -0.72
C GLU A 77 -16.23 12.49 -1.59
N ILE A 78 -17.49 12.67 -1.17
CA ILE A 78 -18.67 12.33 -1.95
C ILE A 78 -18.69 13.12 -3.27
N ALA A 79 -18.55 14.44 -3.21
CA ALA A 79 -18.59 15.30 -4.39
C ALA A 79 -17.50 14.94 -5.43
N ILE A 80 -16.33 14.54 -4.98
CA ILE A 80 -15.25 14.07 -5.86
C ILE A 80 -15.59 12.69 -6.44
N LEU A 81 -15.98 11.72 -5.61
CA LEU A 81 -16.28 10.37 -6.10
C LEU A 81 -17.45 10.33 -7.08
N GLN A 82 -18.47 11.16 -6.89
CA GLN A 82 -19.60 11.30 -7.82
C GLN A 82 -19.20 11.77 -9.23
N GLN A 83 -18.09 12.51 -9.34
CA GLN A 83 -17.57 12.99 -10.62
C GLN A 83 -16.62 11.97 -11.28
N LEU A 84 -16.16 10.95 -10.56
CA LEU A 84 -15.18 9.99 -11.06
C LEU A 84 -15.85 8.75 -11.65
N ASN A 85 -15.40 8.37 -12.84
CA ASN A 85 -15.77 7.10 -13.49
C ASN A 85 -14.51 6.43 -14.02
N HIS A 86 -13.93 5.56 -13.21
CA HIS A 86 -12.71 4.83 -13.56
C HIS A 86 -12.72 3.45 -12.90
N SER A 87 -12.42 2.38 -13.64
CA SER A 87 -12.51 1.00 -13.15
C SER A 87 -11.63 0.70 -11.92
N ARG A 88 -10.56 1.46 -11.74
CA ARG A 88 -9.59 1.31 -10.64
C ARG A 88 -9.75 2.35 -9.51
N ILE A 89 -10.86 3.08 -9.49
CA ILE A 89 -11.31 3.93 -8.38
C ILE A 89 -12.67 3.40 -7.93
N PRO A 90 -12.93 3.24 -6.61
CA PRO A 90 -14.26 2.85 -6.13
C PRO A 90 -15.32 3.84 -6.57
N ARG A 91 -16.40 3.35 -7.17
CA ARG A 91 -17.55 4.19 -7.50
C ARG A 91 -18.29 4.55 -6.23
N TYR A 92 -18.76 5.81 -6.15
CA TYR A 92 -19.78 6.19 -5.18
C TYR A 92 -21.07 5.40 -5.47
N VAL A 93 -21.71 4.89 -4.42
CA VAL A 93 -22.96 4.12 -4.52
C VAL A 93 -24.12 4.87 -3.88
N ASP A 94 -23.96 5.26 -2.60
CA ASP A 94 -25.03 5.84 -1.81
C ASP A 94 -24.48 6.59 -0.59
N TYR A 95 -25.33 7.34 0.09
CA TYR A 95 -25.06 7.84 1.43
C TYR A 95 -26.32 7.77 2.29
N PHE A 96 -26.16 7.69 3.59
CA PHE A 96 -27.26 7.79 4.53
C PHE A 96 -26.79 8.36 5.87
N GLU A 97 -27.75 8.84 6.64
CA GLU A 97 -27.53 9.44 7.95
C GLU A 97 -28.30 8.66 9.03
N THR A 98 -27.74 8.62 10.22
CA THR A 98 -28.39 8.09 11.41
C THR A 98 -28.12 9.02 12.60
N THR A 99 -28.69 8.75 13.74
CA THR A 99 -28.38 9.46 14.99
C THR A 99 -26.93 9.32 15.44
N ALA A 100 -26.21 8.29 14.96
CA ALA A 100 -24.81 8.02 15.31
C ALA A 100 -23.81 8.77 14.38
N GLY A 101 -24.18 9.02 13.13
CA GLY A 101 -23.28 9.67 12.18
C GLY A 101 -23.73 9.63 10.73
N PHE A 102 -22.78 9.98 9.87
CA PHE A 102 -22.92 9.96 8.41
C PHE A 102 -22.20 8.72 7.85
N TYR A 103 -22.77 8.15 6.80
CA TYR A 103 -22.28 6.92 6.19
C TYR A 103 -22.24 7.07 4.68
N MET A 104 -21.07 6.84 4.10
CA MET A 104 -20.88 6.81 2.65
C MET A 104 -20.70 5.36 2.20
N VAL A 105 -21.43 4.97 1.17
CA VAL A 105 -21.34 3.66 0.54
C VAL A 105 -20.61 3.77 -0.79
N GLN A 106 -19.60 2.94 -0.97
CA GLN A 106 -18.82 2.88 -2.20
C GLN A 106 -18.58 1.45 -2.64
N GLU A 107 -18.20 1.26 -3.88
CA GLU A 107 -17.85 -0.01 -4.46
C GLU A 107 -16.71 -0.69 -3.69
N TYR A 108 -16.83 -1.99 -3.42
CA TYR A 108 -15.75 -2.79 -2.86
C TYR A 108 -14.79 -3.23 -3.96
N LYS A 109 -13.51 -2.94 -3.83
CA LYS A 109 -12.44 -3.49 -4.68
C LYS A 109 -11.82 -4.69 -3.97
N ASN A 110 -11.97 -5.88 -4.56
CA ASN A 110 -11.45 -7.12 -3.98
C ASN A 110 -9.94 -7.26 -4.21
N ALA A 111 -9.18 -6.47 -3.47
CA ALA A 111 -7.73 -6.49 -3.51
C ALA A 111 -7.16 -6.07 -2.14
N PRO A 112 -6.07 -6.70 -1.68
CA PRO A 112 -5.43 -6.31 -0.43
C PRO A 112 -4.71 -4.97 -0.56
N SER A 113 -4.63 -4.23 0.55
CA SER A 113 -3.86 -3.00 0.65
C SER A 113 -2.35 -3.28 0.64
N LEU A 114 -1.57 -2.38 0.04
CA LEU A 114 -0.11 -2.38 0.14
C LEU A 114 0.40 -2.09 1.56
N GLY A 115 -0.44 -1.58 2.45
CA GLY A 115 -0.15 -1.42 3.88
C GLY A 115 -0.03 -2.73 4.63
N ILE A 116 -0.59 -3.83 4.10
CA ILE A 116 -0.42 -5.18 4.64
C ILE A 116 0.98 -5.67 4.27
N LYS A 117 1.66 -6.33 5.22
CA LYS A 117 3.01 -6.86 5.01
C LYS A 117 3.00 -7.89 3.87
N ARG A 118 3.48 -7.48 2.70
CA ARG A 118 3.67 -8.31 1.50
C ARG A 118 4.97 -7.87 0.84
N CYS A 119 5.73 -8.83 0.35
CA CYS A 119 6.97 -8.55 -0.39
C CYS A 119 6.71 -8.57 -1.89
N PHE A 120 7.22 -7.56 -2.58
CA PHE A 120 7.16 -7.45 -4.03
C PHE A 120 8.57 -7.45 -4.61
N HIS A 121 8.74 -8.07 -5.77
CA HIS A 121 9.96 -7.91 -6.55
C HIS A 121 10.05 -6.49 -7.13
N PRO A 122 11.24 -5.96 -7.38
CA PRO A 122 11.38 -4.61 -7.93
C PRO A 122 10.63 -4.40 -9.26
N GLU A 123 10.54 -5.41 -10.11
CA GLU A 123 9.75 -5.40 -11.35
C GLU A 123 8.24 -5.29 -11.09
N GLU A 124 7.73 -6.00 -10.08
CA GLU A 124 6.32 -5.91 -9.67
C GLU A 124 6.01 -4.52 -9.14
N ILE A 125 6.94 -3.92 -8.37
CA ILE A 125 6.80 -2.54 -7.88
C ILE A 125 6.77 -1.54 -9.05
N LYS A 126 7.53 -1.78 -10.11
CA LYS A 126 7.42 -0.99 -11.34
C LYS A 126 6.04 -1.13 -11.98
N GLN A 127 5.46 -2.33 -12.05
CA GLN A 127 4.12 -2.53 -12.60
C GLN A 127 3.05 -1.82 -11.74
N ILE A 128 3.16 -1.91 -10.42
CA ILE A 128 2.31 -1.16 -9.49
C ILE A 128 2.45 0.35 -9.73
N ALA A 129 3.67 0.86 -9.88
CA ALA A 129 3.92 2.27 -10.17
C ALA A 129 3.25 2.72 -11.48
N ILE A 130 3.37 1.93 -12.56
CA ILE A 130 2.70 2.18 -13.84
C ILE A 130 1.19 2.23 -13.62
N SER A 131 0.63 1.22 -12.93
CA SER A 131 -0.81 1.12 -12.68
C SER A 131 -1.35 2.32 -11.89
N VAL A 132 -0.64 2.80 -10.86
CA VAL A 132 -1.03 4.02 -10.11
C VAL A 132 -0.87 5.28 -10.96
N LEU A 133 0.23 5.41 -11.72
CA LEU A 133 0.44 6.56 -12.60
C LEU A 133 -0.65 6.71 -13.65
N GLU A 134 -1.19 5.60 -14.18
CA GLU A 134 -2.33 5.64 -15.11
C GLU A 134 -3.59 6.20 -14.45
N ILE A 135 -3.85 5.87 -13.16
CA ILE A 135 -4.94 6.47 -12.39
C ILE A 135 -4.69 7.97 -12.20
N LEU A 136 -3.46 8.36 -11.84
CA LEU A 136 -3.12 9.79 -11.69
C LEU A 136 -3.24 10.56 -13.00
N VAL A 137 -2.88 9.96 -14.14
CA VAL A 137 -3.10 10.56 -15.48
C VAL A 137 -4.61 10.83 -15.70
N TYR A 138 -5.47 9.89 -15.34
CA TYR A 138 -6.93 10.09 -15.41
C TYR A 138 -7.39 11.25 -14.54
N LEU A 139 -6.94 11.33 -13.27
CA LEU A 139 -7.31 12.40 -12.34
C LEU A 139 -6.83 13.78 -12.82
N GLN A 140 -5.62 13.84 -13.38
CA GLN A 140 -4.99 15.07 -13.85
C GLN A 140 -5.56 15.56 -15.19
N ARG A 141 -6.16 14.69 -16.01
CA ARG A 141 -6.81 15.04 -17.27
C ARG A 141 -8.24 15.57 -17.12
N ARG A 142 -8.77 15.64 -15.90
CA ARG A 142 -10.09 16.23 -15.65
C ARG A 142 -10.05 17.73 -15.99
N ILE A 143 -11.20 18.31 -16.35
CA ILE A 143 -11.36 19.76 -16.58
C ILE A 143 -10.83 20.56 -15.39
N SER A 144 -11.10 20.10 -14.18
CA SER A 144 -10.44 20.55 -12.97
C SER A 144 -9.58 19.40 -12.43
N PRO A 145 -8.25 19.44 -12.60
CA PRO A 145 -7.38 18.37 -12.16
C PRO A 145 -7.56 18.07 -10.67
N ILE A 146 -7.62 16.78 -10.33
CA ILE A 146 -7.82 16.32 -8.95
C ILE A 146 -6.48 15.85 -8.41
N ILE A 147 -6.11 16.35 -7.24
CA ILE A 147 -4.94 15.95 -6.45
C ILE A 147 -5.46 15.10 -5.29
N HIS A 148 -4.91 13.90 -5.13
CA HIS A 148 -5.37 12.93 -4.12
C HIS A 148 -4.92 13.27 -2.70
N ARG A 149 -3.69 13.76 -2.51
CA ARG A 149 -3.07 14.24 -1.27
C ARG A 149 -2.73 13.18 -0.22
N ASP A 150 -3.26 11.97 -0.32
CA ASP A 150 -2.97 10.91 0.67
C ASP A 150 -2.56 9.58 0.00
N ILE A 151 -1.63 9.66 -0.96
CA ILE A 151 -1.06 8.48 -1.60
C ILE A 151 -0.03 7.87 -0.65
N LYS A 152 -0.35 6.67 -0.15
CA LYS A 152 0.48 5.87 0.76
C LYS A 152 0.13 4.39 0.60
N PRO A 153 0.93 3.46 1.13
CA PRO A 153 0.66 2.02 0.97
C PRO A 153 -0.75 1.61 1.40
N GLU A 154 -1.30 2.22 2.45
CA GLU A 154 -2.63 1.89 2.99
C GLU A 154 -3.77 2.23 2.01
N ASN A 155 -3.59 3.25 1.17
CA ASN A 155 -4.59 3.77 0.24
C ASN A 155 -4.43 3.23 -1.19
N ILE A 156 -3.53 2.28 -1.41
CA ILE A 156 -3.36 1.57 -2.68
C ILE A 156 -3.67 0.09 -2.44
N LEU A 157 -4.69 -0.42 -3.12
CA LEU A 157 -4.97 -1.86 -3.15
C LEU A 157 -4.34 -2.44 -4.42
N VAL A 158 -3.87 -3.69 -4.34
CA VAL A 158 -3.24 -4.36 -5.50
C VAL A 158 -3.73 -5.79 -5.59
N ASP A 159 -4.30 -6.16 -6.74
CA ASP A 159 -4.76 -7.53 -7.02
C ASP A 159 -3.60 -8.47 -7.42
N GLU A 160 -3.92 -9.72 -7.67
CA GLU A 160 -2.95 -10.75 -8.07
C GLU A 160 -2.29 -10.48 -9.43
N ARG A 161 -2.94 -9.67 -10.27
CA ARG A 161 -2.42 -9.26 -11.59
C ARG A 161 -1.63 -7.95 -11.54
N LEU A 162 -1.33 -7.45 -10.34
CA LEU A 162 -0.64 -6.18 -10.09
C LEU A 162 -1.42 -4.94 -10.57
N ASN A 163 -2.74 -5.05 -10.78
CA ASN A 163 -3.57 -3.87 -11.00
C ASN A 163 -3.74 -3.13 -9.68
N ALA A 164 -3.38 -1.85 -9.67
CA ALA A 164 -3.57 -0.99 -8.52
C ALA A 164 -4.95 -0.33 -8.55
N TYR A 165 -5.55 -0.19 -7.38
CA TYR A 165 -6.78 0.57 -7.14
C TYR A 165 -6.45 1.66 -6.13
N LEU A 166 -6.84 2.90 -6.42
CA LEU A 166 -6.62 4.04 -5.53
C LEU A 166 -7.90 4.31 -4.74
N VAL A 167 -7.79 4.33 -3.41
CA VAL A 167 -8.91 4.46 -2.48
C VAL A 167 -8.68 5.62 -1.51
N ASP A 168 -9.75 6.03 -0.81
CA ASP A 168 -9.75 7.10 0.21
C ASP A 168 -9.45 8.49 -0.33
N PHE A 169 -10.46 9.11 -0.93
CA PHE A 169 -10.43 10.47 -1.48
C PHE A 169 -10.78 11.57 -0.44
N GLY A 170 -10.75 11.24 0.85
CA GLY A 170 -11.15 12.17 1.93
C GLY A 170 -10.32 13.46 2.02
N LEU A 171 -9.09 13.45 1.52
CA LEU A 171 -8.22 14.62 1.45
C LEU A 171 -8.12 15.20 0.02
N ALA A 172 -8.70 14.53 -0.98
CA ALA A 172 -8.58 14.94 -2.36
C ALA A 172 -9.21 16.35 -2.60
N GLN A 173 -8.64 17.06 -3.56
CA GLN A 173 -9.13 18.38 -3.93
C GLN A 173 -8.88 18.68 -5.41
N SER A 174 -9.72 19.57 -5.97
CA SER A 174 -9.46 20.16 -7.28
C SER A 174 -8.28 21.13 -7.22
N GLN A 175 -7.45 21.13 -8.25
CA GLN A 175 -6.33 22.07 -8.34
C GLN A 175 -6.83 23.51 -8.33
N GLY A 176 -6.18 24.39 -7.54
CA GLY A 176 -6.59 25.79 -7.39
C GLY A 176 -7.71 26.03 -6.37
N ALA A 177 -8.29 24.99 -5.76
CA ALA A 177 -9.21 25.16 -4.65
C ALA A 177 -8.51 25.87 -3.48
N LYS A 178 -9.17 26.86 -2.88
CA LYS A 178 -8.66 27.53 -1.68
C LYS A 178 -8.62 26.53 -0.54
N MET A 179 -7.43 26.31 0.05
CA MET A 179 -7.28 25.49 1.23
C MET A 179 -7.94 26.19 2.42
N ALA A 180 -8.86 25.51 3.10
CA ALA A 180 -9.32 25.98 4.40
C ALA A 180 -8.17 25.92 5.40
N LEU A 181 -8.07 26.88 6.34
CA LEU A 181 -7.01 26.95 7.34
C LEU A 181 -6.82 25.62 8.13
N SER A 182 -7.89 24.89 8.38
CA SER A 182 -7.87 23.57 9.02
C SER A 182 -7.33 22.42 8.14
N SER A 183 -7.12 22.65 6.83
CA SER A 183 -6.62 21.64 5.88
C SER A 183 -5.12 21.77 5.58
N PHE A 184 -4.40 22.67 6.28
CA PHE A 184 -3.00 22.96 5.97
C PHE A 184 -2.05 21.79 6.26
N VAL A 185 -2.38 20.87 7.16
CA VAL A 185 -1.53 19.70 7.49
C VAL A 185 -2.40 18.46 7.59
N ALA A 186 -2.93 18.00 6.45
CA ALA A 186 -3.90 16.91 6.44
C ALA A 186 -3.38 15.58 5.87
N GLY A 187 -2.18 15.53 5.30
CA GLY A 187 -1.58 14.32 4.75
C GLY A 187 -0.86 13.46 5.80
N THR A 188 -0.41 12.30 5.40
CA THR A 188 0.34 11.39 6.27
C THR A 188 1.83 11.80 6.34
N PRO A 189 2.40 12.06 7.53
CA PRO A 189 3.81 12.41 7.67
C PRO A 189 4.74 11.43 6.94
N GLY A 190 5.75 11.98 6.23
CA GLY A 190 6.69 11.21 5.43
C GLY A 190 6.23 10.89 4.00
N PHE A 191 4.91 10.91 3.72
CA PHE A 191 4.36 10.83 2.35
C PHE A 191 3.90 12.19 1.85
N MET A 192 3.69 13.15 2.75
CA MET A 192 3.28 14.51 2.44
C MET A 192 4.40 15.28 1.74
N PRO A 193 4.16 15.90 0.57
CA PRO A 193 5.17 16.65 -0.14
C PRO A 193 5.54 17.94 0.60
N PRO A 194 6.78 18.44 0.45
CA PRO A 194 7.27 19.64 1.15
C PRO A 194 6.40 20.88 0.96
N GLU A 195 5.87 21.09 -0.25
CA GLU A 195 4.98 22.22 -0.52
C GLU A 195 3.68 22.17 0.29
N GLU A 196 3.16 20.97 0.59
CA GLU A 196 1.98 20.82 1.45
C GLU A 196 2.30 21.13 2.90
N GLN A 197 3.46 20.66 3.41
CA GLN A 197 3.92 20.95 4.76
C GLN A 197 4.11 22.45 4.98
N LEU A 198 4.51 23.18 3.94
CA LEU A 198 4.72 24.64 3.96
C LEU A 198 3.46 25.45 3.62
N GLY A 199 2.32 24.80 3.42
CA GLY A 199 1.06 25.48 3.06
C GLY A 199 1.09 26.11 1.66
N HIS A 200 1.99 25.69 0.79
CA HIS A 200 2.06 26.17 -0.59
C HIS A 200 0.99 25.49 -1.47
N PRO A 201 0.57 26.13 -2.58
CA PRO A 201 -0.38 25.53 -3.50
C PRO A 201 0.12 24.19 -4.05
N LEU A 202 -0.78 23.19 -4.02
CA LEU A 202 -0.51 21.87 -4.55
C LEU A 202 -0.65 21.87 -6.08
N THR A 203 0.10 20.97 -6.71
CA THR A 203 0.13 20.77 -8.16
C THR A 203 0.04 19.29 -8.48
N GLU A 204 -0.09 18.94 -9.75
CA GLU A 204 -0.02 17.56 -10.24
C GLU A 204 1.25 16.81 -9.80
N ALA A 205 2.35 17.55 -9.57
CA ALA A 205 3.61 17.00 -9.07
C ALA A 205 3.57 16.62 -7.57
N SER A 206 2.55 17.05 -6.83
CA SER A 206 2.45 16.77 -5.39
C SER A 206 2.17 15.28 -5.14
N ASP A 207 1.21 14.68 -5.85
CA ASP A 207 0.92 13.25 -5.75
C ASP A 207 2.09 12.37 -6.22
N LEU A 208 2.95 12.88 -7.12
CA LEU A 208 4.14 12.15 -7.56
C LEU A 208 5.16 11.97 -6.45
N TYR A 209 5.31 12.98 -5.55
CA TYR A 209 6.15 12.84 -4.38
C TYR A 209 5.65 11.74 -3.45
N SER A 210 4.36 11.75 -3.14
CA SER A 210 3.72 10.76 -2.27
C SER A 210 3.81 9.34 -2.86
N LEU A 211 3.63 9.21 -4.18
CA LEU A 211 3.84 7.95 -4.89
C LEU A 211 5.30 7.51 -4.82
N GLY A 212 6.26 8.40 -5.07
CA GLY A 212 7.69 8.11 -4.97
C GLY A 212 8.08 7.60 -3.57
N ALA A 213 7.62 8.27 -2.52
CA ALA A 213 7.81 7.85 -1.13
C ALA A 213 7.22 6.44 -0.86
N THR A 214 6.01 6.19 -1.37
CA THR A 214 5.35 4.89 -1.29
C THR A 214 6.19 3.78 -1.94
N LEU A 215 6.66 4.00 -3.16
CA LEU A 215 7.48 3.02 -3.88
C LEU A 215 8.82 2.76 -3.19
N ILE A 216 9.45 3.80 -2.62
CA ILE A 216 10.68 3.65 -1.84
C ILE A 216 10.42 2.79 -0.58
N CYS A 217 9.31 3.01 0.14
CA CYS A 217 8.92 2.16 1.26
C CYS A 217 8.75 0.69 0.85
N LEU A 218 8.09 0.41 -0.27
CA LEU A 218 7.91 -0.96 -0.78
C LEU A 218 9.25 -1.60 -1.16
N LEU A 219 10.11 -0.87 -1.88
CA LEU A 219 11.42 -1.36 -2.32
C LEU A 219 12.36 -1.64 -1.13
N THR A 220 12.35 -0.79 -0.11
CA THR A 220 13.19 -0.92 1.09
C THR A 220 12.56 -1.82 2.15
N ARG A 221 11.30 -2.27 1.94
CA ARG A 221 10.49 -3.01 2.92
C ARG A 221 10.31 -2.25 4.23
N THR A 222 10.30 -0.93 4.16
CA THR A 222 10.09 -0.04 5.31
C THR A 222 8.59 0.13 5.50
N ARG A 223 8.10 -0.04 6.74
CA ARG A 223 6.69 0.20 7.07
C ARG A 223 6.36 1.69 6.95
N SER A 224 5.12 2.02 6.62
CA SER A 224 4.66 3.41 6.50
C SER A 224 4.95 4.25 7.74
N VAL A 225 4.79 3.67 8.94
CA VAL A 225 5.09 4.34 10.22
C VAL A 225 6.58 4.64 10.43
N ASP A 226 7.46 3.95 9.71
CA ASP A 226 8.91 4.07 9.79
C ASP A 226 9.52 4.88 8.63
N VAL A 227 8.70 5.45 7.74
CA VAL A 227 9.16 6.19 6.55
C VAL A 227 10.14 7.32 6.88
N GLY A 228 9.99 7.95 8.05
CA GLY A 228 10.92 8.98 8.55
C GLY A 228 12.37 8.51 8.67
N LYS A 229 12.61 7.20 8.84
CA LYS A 229 13.97 6.61 8.87
C LYS A 229 14.68 6.63 7.50
N LEU A 230 13.93 6.85 6.43
CA LEU A 230 14.44 6.95 5.06
C LEU A 230 14.79 8.39 4.65
N VAL A 231 14.55 9.35 5.54
CA VAL A 231 14.73 10.78 5.29
C VAL A 231 15.93 11.28 6.10
N ASP A 232 16.81 12.06 5.48
CA ASP A 232 17.96 12.66 6.13
C ASP A 232 17.60 13.97 6.86
N GLU A 233 18.58 14.59 7.52
CA GLU A 233 18.43 15.87 8.25
C GLU A 233 18.00 17.04 7.33
N GLN A 234 18.24 16.92 6.03
CA GLN A 234 17.83 17.90 5.01
C GLN A 234 16.44 17.57 4.43
N HIS A 235 15.70 16.66 5.04
CA HIS A 235 14.38 16.19 4.60
C HIS A 235 14.39 15.57 3.20
N ARG A 236 15.49 14.91 2.78
CA ARG A 236 15.62 14.22 1.50
C ARG A 236 15.66 12.71 1.71
N PHE A 237 15.02 11.98 0.80
CA PHE A 237 15.05 10.52 0.84
C PHE A 237 16.47 9.98 0.60
N ASN A 238 17.00 9.19 1.55
CA ASN A 238 18.29 8.55 1.49
C ASN A 238 18.13 7.01 1.50
N PHE A 239 17.82 6.44 0.34
CA PHE A 239 17.56 5.02 0.16
C PHE A 239 18.60 4.30 -0.72
N GLN A 240 19.55 5.01 -1.28
CA GLN A 240 20.44 4.50 -2.32
C GLN A 240 21.30 3.32 -1.86
N LYS A 241 21.80 3.37 -0.60
CA LYS A 241 22.60 2.31 0.00
C LYS A 241 21.76 1.07 0.33
N LEU A 242 20.46 1.21 0.53
CA LEU A 242 19.55 0.11 0.85
C LEU A 242 19.14 -0.69 -0.38
N LEU A 243 19.31 -0.13 -1.58
CA LEU A 243 18.86 -0.70 -2.85
C LEU A 243 20.00 -0.79 -3.88
N PRO A 244 21.10 -1.49 -3.58
CA PRO A 244 22.24 -1.57 -4.51
C PRO A 244 21.90 -2.32 -5.80
N GLN A 245 20.86 -3.17 -5.79
CA GLN A 245 20.47 -4.02 -6.93
C GLN A 245 19.65 -3.26 -7.99
N ILE A 246 19.05 -2.12 -7.68
CA ILE A 246 18.26 -1.37 -8.67
C ILE A 246 19.16 -0.61 -9.65
N SER A 247 18.69 -0.52 -10.90
CA SER A 247 19.45 0.17 -11.96
C SER A 247 19.63 1.66 -11.65
N PRO A 248 20.72 2.27 -12.11
CA PRO A 248 20.92 3.71 -11.94
C PRO A 248 19.77 4.55 -12.54
N ARG A 249 19.20 4.12 -13.68
CA ARG A 249 18.08 4.82 -14.32
C ARG A 249 16.81 4.79 -13.47
N PHE A 250 16.48 3.63 -12.87
CA PHE A 250 15.32 3.52 -11.98
C PHE A 250 15.52 4.31 -10.69
N ARG A 251 16.74 4.28 -10.15
CA ARG A 251 17.11 5.10 -8.98
C ARG A 251 16.93 6.60 -9.26
N LEU A 252 17.44 7.09 -10.39
CA LEU A 252 17.28 8.50 -10.77
C LEU A 252 15.82 8.88 -10.98
N TRP A 253 15.01 7.98 -11.56
CA TRP A 253 13.59 8.18 -11.71
C TRP A 253 12.90 8.34 -10.34
N LEU A 254 13.18 7.44 -9.36
CA LEU A 254 12.66 7.55 -7.99
C LEU A 254 13.11 8.84 -7.30
N MET A 255 14.39 9.20 -7.41
CA MET A 255 14.91 10.45 -6.84
C MET A 255 14.18 11.66 -7.40
N LYS A 256 13.90 11.67 -8.72
CA LYS A 256 13.15 12.75 -9.35
C LYS A 256 11.69 12.79 -8.89
N MET A 257 11.07 11.67 -8.56
CA MET A 257 9.72 11.62 -7.98
C MET A 257 9.67 12.33 -6.61
N VAL A 258 10.65 12.07 -5.74
CA VAL A 258 10.72 12.61 -4.37
C VAL A 258 11.60 13.86 -4.24
N GLU A 259 11.88 14.56 -5.35
CA GLU A 259 12.66 15.79 -5.31
C GLU A 259 11.95 16.85 -4.46
N HIS A 260 12.70 17.53 -3.58
CA HIS A 260 12.13 18.49 -2.64
C HIS A 260 11.46 19.65 -3.36
N ASN A 261 12.16 20.22 -4.33
CA ASN A 261 11.60 21.28 -5.17
C ASN A 261 10.68 20.69 -6.25
N ARG A 262 9.37 20.93 -6.16
CA ARG A 262 8.37 20.44 -7.11
C ARG A 262 8.67 20.77 -8.58
N LYS A 263 9.38 21.90 -8.86
CA LYS A 263 9.76 22.28 -10.22
C LYS A 263 10.79 21.35 -10.85
N HIS A 264 11.54 20.61 -10.04
CA HIS A 264 12.53 19.64 -10.48
C HIS A 264 11.95 18.22 -10.58
N ARG A 265 10.72 17.98 -10.09
CA ARG A 265 10.00 16.71 -10.28
C ARG A 265 9.53 16.59 -11.75
N TYR A 266 8.87 15.48 -12.07
CA TYR A 266 8.03 15.43 -13.26
C TYR A 266 6.85 16.39 -13.09
N ALA A 267 6.52 17.13 -14.15
CA ALA A 267 5.45 18.13 -14.06
C ALA A 267 4.07 17.49 -13.83
N ASN A 268 3.86 16.27 -14.34
CA ASN A 268 2.61 15.52 -14.21
C ASN A 268 2.83 14.01 -14.32
N ALA A 269 1.79 13.23 -14.06
CA ALA A 269 1.83 11.78 -14.07
C ALA A 269 2.12 11.20 -15.46
N ALA A 270 1.67 11.83 -16.53
CA ALA A 270 1.93 11.36 -17.89
C ALA A 270 3.42 11.38 -18.22
N LEU A 271 4.14 12.45 -17.85
CA LEU A 271 5.58 12.55 -18.05
C LEU A 271 6.36 11.56 -17.17
N ALA A 272 5.91 11.35 -15.93
CA ALA A 272 6.52 10.36 -15.04
C ALA A 272 6.34 8.94 -15.58
N LEU A 273 5.15 8.61 -16.08
CA LEU A 273 4.81 7.32 -16.69
C LEU A 273 5.64 7.07 -17.96
N ALA A 274 5.68 8.01 -18.89
CA ALA A 274 6.45 7.91 -20.12
C ALA A 274 7.95 7.69 -19.84
N ALA A 275 8.48 8.37 -18.82
CA ALA A 275 9.87 8.20 -18.40
C ALA A 275 10.12 6.82 -17.74
N LEU A 276 9.13 6.25 -17.03
CA LEU A 276 9.25 4.95 -16.33
C LEU A 276 9.21 3.75 -17.29
N GLN A 277 8.33 3.80 -18.30
CA GLN A 277 8.06 2.66 -19.17
C GLN A 277 9.33 1.98 -19.74
N PRO A 278 10.31 2.70 -20.34
CA PRO A 278 11.50 2.08 -20.92
C PRO A 278 12.57 1.67 -19.91
N ILE A 279 12.41 1.96 -18.63
CA ILE A 279 13.44 1.72 -17.62
C ILE A 279 13.46 0.23 -17.22
N GLN A 280 14.62 -0.40 -17.27
CA GLN A 280 14.87 -1.68 -16.63
C GLN A 280 15.13 -1.44 -15.14
N VAL A 281 14.43 -2.19 -14.27
CA VAL A 281 14.50 -1.96 -12.82
C VAL A 281 15.79 -2.47 -12.23
N LEU A 282 16.22 -3.68 -12.61
CA LEU A 282 17.47 -4.26 -12.17
C LEU A 282 18.62 -3.87 -13.09
N GLY A 283 19.77 -3.56 -12.50
CA GLY A 283 20.99 -3.30 -13.26
C GLY A 283 21.54 -4.58 -13.92
N THR A 284 21.95 -4.50 -15.19
CA THR A 284 22.54 -5.64 -15.90
C THR A 284 23.83 -6.14 -15.25
N GLY A 285 24.62 -5.26 -14.61
CA GLY A 285 25.79 -5.61 -13.81
C GLY A 285 25.46 -6.44 -12.55
N THR A 286 24.33 -6.18 -11.93
CA THR A 286 23.94 -6.87 -10.70
C THR A 286 23.56 -8.34 -10.92
N ARG A 287 23.01 -8.70 -12.08
CA ARG A 287 22.72 -10.10 -12.40
C ARG A 287 24.01 -10.93 -12.55
N ILE A 288 25.01 -10.35 -13.19
CA ILE A 288 26.34 -11.01 -13.35
C ILE A 288 27.06 -11.05 -12.00
N GLU A 289 27.00 -9.98 -11.20
CA GLU A 289 27.63 -9.94 -9.87
C GLU A 289 26.94 -10.86 -8.87
N ILE A 290 25.62 -10.97 -8.87
CA ILE A 290 24.86 -11.91 -8.03
C ILE A 290 25.21 -13.35 -8.42
N LEU A 291 25.24 -13.66 -9.72
CA LEU A 291 25.67 -14.98 -10.21
C LEU A 291 27.16 -15.25 -9.88
N ALA A 292 28.04 -14.27 -10.06
CA ALA A 292 29.45 -14.39 -9.70
C ALA A 292 29.65 -14.52 -8.19
N ALA A 293 28.90 -13.81 -7.36
CA ALA A 293 28.92 -13.94 -5.91
C ALA A 293 28.39 -15.30 -5.44
N ALA A 294 27.32 -15.81 -6.07
CA ALA A 294 26.78 -17.14 -5.80
C ALA A 294 27.78 -18.25 -6.18
N VAL A 295 28.45 -18.12 -7.33
CA VAL A 295 29.52 -19.02 -7.77
C VAL A 295 30.73 -18.93 -6.84
N LYS A 296 31.13 -17.73 -6.41
CA LYS A 296 32.25 -17.50 -5.49
C LYS A 296 31.96 -18.07 -4.09
N ARG A 297 30.71 -17.98 -3.64
CA ARG A 297 30.22 -18.56 -2.38
C ARG A 297 30.24 -20.11 -2.45
N LYS A 298 29.79 -20.71 -3.57
CA LYS A 298 29.88 -22.16 -3.80
C LYS A 298 31.32 -22.62 -3.85
N LYS A 299 32.27 -21.91 -4.52
CA LYS A 299 33.68 -22.23 -4.55
C LYS A 299 34.32 -22.12 -3.16
N ARG A 300 34.00 -21.12 -2.35
CA ARG A 300 34.49 -21.01 -0.96
C ARG A 300 33.94 -22.12 -0.05
N ALA A 301 32.69 -22.50 -0.18
CA ALA A 301 32.08 -23.60 0.55
C ALA A 301 32.72 -24.94 0.15
N ALA A 302 33.01 -25.14 -1.14
CA ALA A 302 33.72 -26.33 -1.63
C ALA A 302 35.20 -26.37 -1.16
N MET A 303 35.92 -25.25 -1.11
CA MET A 303 37.27 -25.18 -0.55
C MET A 303 37.32 -25.42 0.96
N LEU A 304 36.33 -24.88 1.72
CA LEU A 304 36.24 -25.17 3.16
C LEU A 304 35.88 -26.64 3.43
N GLY A 305 35.03 -27.25 2.59
CA GLY A 305 34.74 -28.69 2.66
C GLY A 305 35.96 -29.58 2.37
N LEU A 306 36.84 -29.19 1.43
CA LEU A 306 38.09 -29.92 1.13
C LEU A 306 39.14 -29.74 2.23
N ALA A 307 39.18 -28.59 2.92
CA ALA A 307 40.11 -28.37 4.03
C ALA A 307 39.73 -29.18 5.28
N THR A 308 38.44 -29.47 5.50
CA THR A 308 38.00 -30.32 6.63
C THR A 308 38.11 -31.81 6.34
N VAL A 309 38.14 -32.23 5.07
CA VAL A 309 38.37 -33.65 4.70
C VAL A 309 39.86 -34.01 4.76
N GLY A 310 40.78 -33.04 4.58
CA GLY A 310 42.23 -33.25 4.64
C GLY A 310 42.79 -33.48 6.04
N THR A 311 42.07 -33.20 7.11
CA THR A 311 42.51 -33.38 8.50
C THR A 311 41.92 -34.62 9.21
N LEU A 312 41.03 -35.38 8.56
CA LEU A 312 40.34 -36.54 9.13
C LEU A 312 40.76 -37.89 8.51
N THR A 313 41.79 -37.94 7.63
CA THR A 313 42.27 -39.18 7.02
C THR A 313 43.44 -39.82 7.74
N ALA A 314 43.67 -39.54 9.02
CA ALA A 314 44.74 -40.20 9.82
C ALA A 314 44.21 -41.11 10.94
N VAL A 315 42.89 -41.25 11.14
CA VAL A 315 42.34 -42.21 12.12
C VAL A 315 41.01 -42.76 11.56
N GLY A 316 41.02 -44.03 11.14
CA GLY A 316 39.77 -44.77 10.97
C GLY A 316 39.49 -45.36 9.60
N THR A 317 40.42 -46.18 9.04
CA THR A 317 40.04 -47.20 8.08
C THR A 317 39.39 -48.37 8.81
N THR A 318 38.04 -48.33 8.91
CA THR A 318 37.16 -49.51 8.96
C THR A 318 35.76 -49.05 9.29
N TRP A 319 34.97 -48.93 8.29
CA TRP A 319 33.48 -48.98 8.26
C TRP A 319 32.92 -48.09 7.17
N MET A 320 32.69 -48.64 6.02
CA MET A 320 31.49 -48.33 5.23
C MET A 320 31.50 -49.02 3.87
N MET A 321 30.87 -50.15 3.84
CA MET A 321 30.15 -50.58 2.64
C MET A 321 28.67 -50.70 3.05
N ALA A 322 27.84 -49.90 2.45
CA ALA A 322 26.41 -50.11 2.14
C ALA A 322 25.60 -48.80 2.28
N GLN A 323 25.33 -48.16 1.19
CA GLN A 323 23.95 -47.92 0.71
C GLN A 323 23.95 -47.12 -0.59
N PRO A 324 23.14 -47.50 -1.61
CA PRO A 324 23.00 -46.77 -2.86
C PRO A 324 21.74 -45.84 -2.81
N GLY A 325 21.82 -44.68 -3.42
CA GLY A 325 20.66 -43.84 -3.73
C GLY A 325 20.67 -42.49 -3.06
N GLY A 326 21.03 -41.43 -3.76
CA GLY A 326 20.93 -40.11 -3.18
C GLY A 326 21.39 -38.90 -4.00
N PHE A 327 21.83 -39.10 -5.24
CA PHE A 327 22.38 -37.97 -6.02
C PHE A 327 21.33 -37.23 -6.85
N ALA A 328 20.18 -37.84 -7.15
CA ALA A 328 19.12 -37.21 -7.93
C ALA A 328 18.15 -36.38 -7.07
N GLN A 329 17.99 -36.71 -5.80
CA GLN A 329 17.08 -35.99 -4.88
C GLN A 329 17.65 -34.67 -4.36
N GLN A 330 18.97 -34.57 -4.20
CA GLN A 330 19.63 -33.33 -3.74
C GLN A 330 19.66 -32.21 -4.77
N ILE A 331 19.47 -32.50 -6.06
CA ILE A 331 19.38 -31.47 -7.12
C ILE A 331 17.97 -30.87 -7.17
N LEU A 332 16.94 -31.65 -6.87
CA LEU A 332 15.56 -31.13 -6.79
C LEU A 332 15.35 -30.26 -5.55
N GLU A 333 15.88 -30.67 -4.38
CA GLU A 333 15.79 -29.85 -3.16
C GLU A 333 16.61 -28.56 -3.25
N ALA A 334 17.70 -28.53 -4.02
CA ALA A 334 18.49 -27.32 -4.25
C ALA A 334 17.77 -26.31 -5.18
N GLN A 335 16.86 -26.76 -6.05
CA GLN A 335 16.02 -25.88 -6.86
C GLN A 335 14.84 -25.29 -6.08
N GLU A 336 14.24 -26.03 -5.16
CA GLU A 336 13.22 -25.53 -4.26
C GLU A 336 13.79 -24.55 -3.21
N CYS A 337 14.99 -24.78 -2.68
CA CYS A 337 15.66 -23.85 -1.77
C CYS A 337 16.09 -22.53 -2.43
N LEU A 338 16.34 -22.48 -3.72
CA LEU A 338 16.66 -21.23 -4.45
C LEU A 338 15.40 -20.39 -4.72
N GLY A 339 14.22 -21.01 -4.78
CA GLY A 339 12.92 -20.31 -4.84
C GLY A 339 12.47 -19.84 -3.46
N SER A 340 12.68 -20.62 -2.41
CA SER A 340 12.18 -20.34 -1.06
C SER A 340 13.10 -19.40 -0.24
N SER A 341 14.38 -19.33 -0.52
CA SER A 341 15.32 -18.47 0.22
C SER A 341 15.10 -16.96 0.01
N LEU A 342 14.39 -16.56 -1.06
CA LEU A 342 13.91 -15.18 -1.26
C LEU A 342 12.57 -14.91 -0.57
N VAL A 343 11.84 -15.97 -0.22
CA VAL A 343 10.53 -15.87 0.47
C VAL A 343 10.67 -16.03 1.98
N SER A 344 11.62 -16.83 2.48
CA SER A 344 11.75 -17.13 3.91
C SER A 344 12.28 -15.97 4.77
N ASN A 345 12.97 -14.97 4.18
CA ASN A 345 13.36 -13.75 4.91
C ASN A 345 12.20 -12.78 5.22
N CYS A 346 10.98 -13.10 4.76
CA CYS A 346 9.78 -12.36 5.14
C CYS A 346 9.04 -12.96 6.35
N GLN A 347 9.31 -14.21 6.73
CA GLN A 347 8.57 -14.89 7.80
C GLN A 347 9.22 -14.82 9.19
N ASP A 348 10.52 -14.54 9.32
CA ASP A 348 11.25 -14.70 10.58
C ASP A 348 11.47 -13.41 11.39
N LYS A 349 10.53 -12.45 11.36
CA LYS A 349 10.54 -11.30 12.29
C LYS A 349 9.17 -11.04 12.93
N THR A 350 8.46 -12.10 13.32
CA THR A 350 7.29 -11.99 14.19
C THR A 350 7.49 -12.79 15.47
N GLY A 351 8.26 -12.22 16.39
CA GLY A 351 8.39 -12.73 17.75
C GLY A 351 8.99 -11.64 18.63
N HIS A 352 8.14 -11.07 19.40
CA HIS A 352 8.15 -10.19 20.56
C HIS A 352 7.64 -8.79 20.30
#